data_2a470876aeaaf31c6b6f7af7399296ad
#
_entry.id   2a470876aeaaf31c6b6f7af7399296ad
#
_cell.length_a   1.000
_cell.length_b   1.000
_cell.length_c   1.000
_cell.angle_alpha   90.00
_cell.angle_beta   90.00
_cell.angle_gamma   90.00
#
_symmetry.space_group_name_H-M   'P 1'
#
loop_
_entity.id
_entity.type
_entity.pdbx_description
1 polymer ?
#
loop_
_entity_poly.entity_id
_entity_poly.type
_entity_poly.pdbx_seq_one_letter_code
_entity_poly.pdbx_strand_id
1 'polypeptide(L)'
;MADQEIKSDVSSSYNESNIKILEGLEAVRKRPGMYIGDVSDGSGLHHLVYEVVDNSIDEAMAGYASKVYVTIHMDNSVSVIDDGRGIPTAIKFDDKHEPKRSAAEIALTELHAGGKFDDNGYKISGGLHGVGVSCVNALSKWLELKVHRDGFTHALRFDHGVVVDRVIEKQKDPHTGEMVEVSPMTVLGPTTKRGTEVHFLPDAEIFQPVVEFDYETLLNRLRELSFLNSGVDIELTDERTARHVLLESEGGVKSFVLFKNTTRKAIHKDPVYIQKTVMQKSAKENAKEIPVYVEVAMQWNDS
;
A
#
# COMPACT_ATOMS: atom_id res chain seq x y z
N MET A 1 38.36 45.60 5.45
CA MET A 1 39.16 44.36 5.48
C MET A 1 38.52 43.43 6.49
N ALA A 2 37.35 42.87 6.17
CA ALA A 2 36.67 41.91 7.06
C ALA A 2 35.74 40.94 6.29
N ASP A 3 36.03 40.63 4.99
CA ASP A 3 35.16 39.82 4.17
C ASP A 3 35.85 38.62 3.47
N GLN A 4 37.01 38.20 3.93
CA GLN A 4 37.76 37.11 3.27
C GLN A 4 38.01 35.83 4.11
N GLU A 5 37.59 35.76 5.39
CA GLU A 5 37.89 34.59 6.25
C GLU A 5 36.74 33.58 6.42
N ILE A 6 35.54 33.82 5.88
CA ILE A 6 34.42 32.91 6.10
C ILE A 6 34.28 31.83 4.97
N LYS A 7 35.05 31.94 3.89
CA LYS A 7 34.92 31.01 2.74
C LYS A 7 35.88 29.80 2.75
N SER A 8 36.86 29.72 3.65
CA SER A 8 37.86 28.63 3.63
C SER A 8 37.54 27.43 4.50
N ASP A 9 36.61 27.53 5.47
CA ASP A 9 36.35 26.44 6.41
C ASP A 9 35.23 25.48 6.01
N VAL A 10 34.38 25.87 5.06
CA VAL A 10 33.24 25.02 4.62
C VAL A 10 33.65 23.99 3.55
N SER A 11 34.73 24.25 2.81
CA SER A 11 35.16 23.37 1.72
C SER A 11 36.04 22.19 2.18
N SER A 12 36.59 22.24 3.39
CA SER A 12 37.48 21.19 3.93
C SER A 12 36.74 20.09 4.70
N SER A 13 35.44 20.28 4.97
CA SER A 13 34.64 19.32 5.75
C SER A 13 33.80 18.33 4.88
N TYR A 14 33.64 18.58 3.59
CA TYR A 14 32.91 17.70 2.68
C TYR A 14 33.90 16.78 1.94
N ASN A 15 33.94 15.53 2.33
CA ASN A 15 34.78 14.50 1.73
C ASN A 15 34.02 13.17 1.61
N GLU A 16 34.71 12.11 1.17
CA GLU A 16 34.12 10.77 0.96
C GLU A 16 33.42 10.21 2.21
N SER A 17 33.84 10.56 3.42
CA SER A 17 33.21 10.12 4.66
C SER A 17 31.82 10.73 4.89
N ASN A 18 31.47 11.81 4.18
CA ASN A 18 30.16 12.44 4.24
C ASN A 18 29.13 11.75 3.31
N ILE A 19 29.59 10.87 2.41
CA ILE A 19 28.72 10.12 1.52
C ILE A 19 28.29 8.85 2.27
N LYS A 20 26.99 8.81 2.64
CA LYS A 20 26.39 7.65 3.31
C LYS A 20 25.49 6.91 2.33
N ILE A 21 25.65 5.62 2.24
CA ILE A 21 24.73 4.73 1.54
C ILE A 21 23.65 4.32 2.55
N LEU A 22 22.39 4.62 2.22
CA LEU A 22 21.22 4.17 2.98
C LEU A 22 20.56 3.05 2.19
N GLU A 23 20.31 1.94 2.85
CA GLU A 23 19.70 0.77 2.23
C GLU A 23 18.30 0.50 2.81
N GLY A 24 17.41 -0.04 1.96
CA GLY A 24 16.10 -0.54 2.37
C GLY A 24 15.26 0.48 3.14
N LEU A 25 14.68 0.04 4.24
CA LEU A 25 13.74 0.83 5.04
C LEU A 25 14.38 1.98 5.81
N GLU A 26 15.69 1.95 6.07
CA GLU A 26 16.41 3.07 6.70
C GLU A 26 16.35 4.33 5.81
N ALA A 27 16.45 4.17 4.50
CA ALA A 27 16.33 5.27 3.55
C ALA A 27 14.95 5.94 3.62
N VAL A 28 13.88 5.14 3.77
CA VAL A 28 12.51 5.62 3.92
C VAL A 28 12.36 6.43 5.20
N ARG A 29 12.79 5.89 6.34
CA ARG A 29 12.71 6.58 7.63
C ARG A 29 13.48 7.91 7.64
N LYS A 30 14.62 7.95 6.96
CA LYS A 30 15.46 9.15 6.91
C LYS A 30 14.92 10.24 6.00
N ARG A 31 14.18 9.87 4.96
CA ARG A 31 13.63 10.79 3.95
C ARG A 31 12.17 10.42 3.61
N PRO A 32 11.27 10.39 4.60
CA PRO A 32 9.89 9.92 4.40
C PRO A 32 9.15 10.73 3.33
N GLY A 33 9.40 12.04 3.26
CA GLY A 33 8.77 12.92 2.29
C GLY A 33 9.02 12.58 0.82
N MET A 34 10.07 11.79 0.52
CA MET A 34 10.33 11.31 -0.85
C MET A 34 9.37 10.17 -1.26
N TYR A 35 8.74 9.48 -0.30
CA TYR A 35 7.93 8.29 -0.51
C TYR A 35 6.44 8.54 -0.30
N ILE A 36 6.08 9.33 0.70
CA ILE A 36 4.69 9.54 1.11
C ILE A 36 4.24 10.99 1.10
N GLY A 37 5.09 11.94 0.68
CA GLY A 37 4.78 13.37 0.70
C GLY A 37 5.05 14.01 2.06
N ASP A 38 4.37 15.13 2.34
CA ASP A 38 4.63 15.94 3.53
C ASP A 38 4.22 15.20 4.81
N VAL A 39 5.12 15.12 5.78
CA VAL A 39 4.89 14.48 7.08
C VAL A 39 4.38 15.44 8.16
N SER A 40 4.35 16.75 7.87
CA SER A 40 3.98 17.79 8.84
C SER A 40 2.55 18.30 8.70
N ASP A 41 1.94 18.18 7.53
CA ASP A 41 0.59 18.68 7.25
C ASP A 41 -0.51 17.58 7.36
N GLY A 42 -0.12 16.36 7.68
CA GLY A 42 -1.00 15.20 7.78
C GLY A 42 -1.24 14.46 6.46
N SER A 43 -0.86 15.00 5.31
CA SER A 43 -1.07 14.33 4.02
C SER A 43 -0.29 13.02 3.95
N GLY A 44 0.98 13.01 4.34
CA GLY A 44 1.79 11.79 4.38
C GLY A 44 1.27 10.75 5.38
N LEU A 45 0.70 11.19 6.51
CA LEU A 45 0.08 10.30 7.49
C LEU A 45 -1.08 9.50 6.85
N HIS A 46 -2.00 10.20 6.19
CA HIS A 46 -3.14 9.57 5.51
C HIS A 46 -2.70 8.71 4.33
N HIS A 47 -1.60 9.09 3.68
CA HIS A 47 -1.03 8.33 2.56
C HIS A 47 -0.64 6.90 2.96
N LEU A 48 -0.24 6.66 4.21
CA LEU A 48 0.02 5.31 4.72
C LEU A 48 -1.23 4.40 4.56
N VAL A 49 -2.40 4.93 4.89
CA VAL A 49 -3.66 4.18 4.73
C VAL A 49 -3.94 3.94 3.25
N TYR A 50 -3.71 4.95 2.39
CA TYR A 50 -3.95 4.81 0.96
C TYR A 50 -3.10 3.70 0.34
N GLU A 51 -1.83 3.58 0.72
CA GLU A 51 -0.94 2.54 0.21
C GLU A 51 -1.40 1.13 0.56
N VAL A 52 -1.96 0.93 1.76
CA VAL A 52 -2.49 -0.38 2.16
C VAL A 52 -3.82 -0.67 1.45
N VAL A 53 -4.72 0.33 1.38
CA VAL A 53 -6.01 0.20 0.69
C VAL A 53 -5.81 -0.05 -0.80
N ASP A 54 -4.88 0.65 -1.45
CA ASP A 54 -4.60 0.45 -2.88
C ASP A 54 -4.14 -0.98 -3.20
N ASN A 55 -3.46 -1.68 -2.27
CA ASN A 55 -3.15 -3.11 -2.42
C ASN A 55 -4.42 -3.98 -2.38
N SER A 56 -5.37 -3.67 -1.50
CA SER A 56 -6.66 -4.36 -1.42
C SER A 56 -7.51 -4.10 -2.67
N ILE A 57 -7.48 -2.87 -3.20
CA ILE A 57 -8.12 -2.50 -4.47
C ILE A 57 -7.47 -3.26 -5.66
N ASP A 58 -6.15 -3.45 -5.67
CA ASP A 58 -5.49 -4.24 -6.71
C ASP A 58 -5.95 -5.70 -6.71
N GLU A 59 -6.17 -6.31 -5.52
CA GLU A 59 -6.78 -7.64 -5.39
C GLU A 59 -8.22 -7.66 -5.96
N ALA A 60 -8.97 -6.58 -5.73
CA ALA A 60 -10.34 -6.46 -6.25
C ALA A 60 -10.34 -6.26 -7.77
N MET A 61 -9.47 -5.42 -8.32
CA MET A 61 -9.31 -5.22 -9.77
C MET A 61 -8.87 -6.52 -10.47
N ALA A 62 -8.11 -7.36 -9.78
CA ALA A 62 -7.74 -8.69 -10.26
C ALA A 62 -8.88 -9.72 -10.12
N GLY A 63 -10.03 -9.34 -9.55
CA GLY A 63 -11.21 -10.19 -9.38
C GLY A 63 -11.17 -11.14 -8.18
N TYR A 64 -10.28 -10.90 -7.22
CA TYR A 64 -10.09 -11.79 -6.07
C TYR A 64 -10.63 -11.24 -4.75
N ALA A 65 -10.80 -9.93 -4.63
CA ALA A 65 -11.42 -9.29 -3.46
C ALA A 65 -12.73 -8.61 -3.85
N SER A 66 -13.65 -8.52 -2.90
CA SER A 66 -14.93 -7.82 -3.03
C SER A 66 -15.19 -6.87 -1.86
N LYS A 67 -14.45 -7.00 -0.77
CA LYS A 67 -14.66 -6.24 0.46
C LYS A 67 -13.35 -5.75 1.03
N VAL A 68 -13.35 -4.49 1.45
CA VAL A 68 -12.24 -3.84 2.14
C VAL A 68 -12.77 -3.17 3.41
N TYR A 69 -12.21 -3.49 4.56
CA TYR A 69 -12.56 -2.90 5.85
C TYR A 69 -11.41 -2.04 6.33
N VAL A 70 -11.70 -0.78 6.61
CA VAL A 70 -10.73 0.20 7.15
C VAL A 70 -11.24 0.64 8.52
N THR A 71 -10.44 0.45 9.56
CA THR A 71 -10.81 0.83 10.92
C THR A 71 -9.74 1.73 11.54
N ILE A 72 -10.14 2.91 12.01
CA ILE A 72 -9.33 3.75 12.89
C ILE A 72 -9.65 3.33 14.31
N HIS A 73 -8.67 2.81 15.03
CA HIS A 73 -8.83 2.31 16.39
C HIS A 73 -8.71 3.41 17.43
N MET A 74 -9.12 3.10 18.69
CA MET A 74 -9.09 4.03 19.81
C MET A 74 -7.69 4.59 20.11
N ASP A 75 -6.63 3.84 19.84
CA ASP A 75 -5.22 4.22 20.03
C ASP A 75 -4.62 4.96 18.82
N ASN A 76 -5.45 5.31 17.83
CA ASN A 76 -5.06 5.90 16.56
C ASN A 76 -4.22 4.98 15.66
N SER A 77 -4.20 3.68 15.91
CA SER A 77 -3.74 2.70 14.91
C SER A 77 -4.82 2.50 13.83
N VAL A 78 -4.42 1.98 12.69
CA VAL A 78 -5.36 1.67 11.59
C VAL A 78 -5.18 0.23 11.16
N SER A 79 -6.31 -0.47 10.98
CA SER A 79 -6.35 -1.75 10.31
C SER A 79 -7.03 -1.66 8.95
N VAL A 80 -6.47 -2.35 7.97
CA VAL A 80 -7.05 -2.56 6.64
C VAL A 80 -7.12 -4.06 6.39
N ILE A 81 -8.32 -4.55 6.08
CA ILE A 81 -8.59 -5.98 5.88
C ILE A 81 -9.26 -6.15 4.53
N ASP A 82 -8.79 -7.09 3.72
CA ASP A 82 -9.46 -7.51 2.48
C ASP A 82 -9.82 -9.00 2.50
N ASP A 83 -10.71 -9.40 1.60
CA ASP A 83 -11.11 -10.78 1.36
C ASP A 83 -10.42 -11.40 0.13
N GLY A 84 -9.27 -10.85 -0.28
CA GLY A 84 -8.48 -11.28 -1.43
C GLY A 84 -7.81 -12.65 -1.28
N ARG A 85 -6.79 -12.91 -2.09
CA ARG A 85 -6.03 -14.18 -2.05
C ARG A 85 -5.10 -14.30 -0.84
N GLY A 86 -4.79 -13.18 -0.20
CA GLY A 86 -3.72 -13.06 0.78
C GLY A 86 -2.32 -13.01 0.14
N ILE A 87 -1.41 -12.26 0.73
CA ILE A 87 -0.01 -12.21 0.30
C ILE A 87 0.61 -13.61 0.37
N PRO A 88 1.46 -14.03 -0.60
CA PRO A 88 2.14 -15.33 -0.53
C PRO A 88 2.98 -15.48 0.75
N THR A 89 2.80 -16.62 1.45
CA THR A 89 3.42 -16.89 2.76
C THR A 89 4.61 -17.85 2.70
N ALA A 90 4.83 -18.47 1.53
CA ALA A 90 5.89 -19.45 1.34
C ALA A 90 7.30 -18.82 1.44
N ILE A 91 8.26 -19.64 1.83
CA ILE A 91 9.69 -19.27 1.84
C ILE A 91 10.16 -19.01 0.41
N LYS A 92 10.90 -17.93 0.25
CA LYS A 92 11.57 -17.57 -1.00
C LYS A 92 13.01 -18.06 -0.95
N PHE A 93 13.26 -19.29 -1.44
CA PHE A 93 14.56 -19.94 -1.38
C PHE A 93 15.66 -19.25 -2.21
N ASP A 94 15.27 -18.44 -3.20
CA ASP A 94 16.19 -17.58 -3.97
C ASP A 94 16.43 -16.21 -3.33
N ASP A 95 15.95 -15.97 -2.09
CA ASP A 95 16.27 -14.76 -1.33
C ASP A 95 17.79 -14.66 -1.12
N LYS A 96 18.32 -13.44 -1.19
CA LYS A 96 19.76 -13.16 -1.01
C LYS A 96 20.18 -13.18 0.46
N HIS A 97 19.22 -13.09 1.38
CA HIS A 97 19.46 -13.03 2.82
C HIS A 97 19.43 -14.41 3.46
N GLU A 98 20.06 -14.50 4.61
CA GLU A 98 20.01 -15.63 5.53
C GLU A 98 19.55 -15.13 6.92
N PRO A 99 18.57 -15.80 7.54
CA PRO A 99 17.78 -16.92 7.01
C PRO A 99 16.94 -16.52 5.80
N LYS A 100 16.59 -17.49 4.92
CA LYS A 100 15.67 -17.27 3.79
C LYS A 100 14.31 -16.85 4.31
N ARG A 101 13.76 -15.74 3.82
CA ARG A 101 12.54 -15.12 4.32
C ARG A 101 11.31 -15.61 3.58
N SER A 102 10.13 -15.43 4.20
CA SER A 102 8.86 -15.59 3.51
C SER A 102 8.66 -14.47 2.47
N ALA A 103 7.88 -14.76 1.42
CA ALA A 103 7.55 -13.76 0.40
C ALA A 103 6.80 -12.55 1.01
N ALA A 104 5.97 -12.78 2.02
CA ALA A 104 5.28 -11.72 2.76
C ALA A 104 6.26 -10.82 3.53
N GLU A 105 7.28 -11.39 4.20
CA GLU A 105 8.30 -10.59 4.86
C GLU A 105 9.06 -9.73 3.87
N ILE A 106 9.48 -10.30 2.74
CA ILE A 106 10.20 -9.58 1.69
C ILE A 106 9.36 -8.41 1.16
N ALA A 107 8.05 -8.63 0.93
CA ALA A 107 7.15 -7.58 0.44
C ALA A 107 7.02 -6.39 1.42
N LEU A 108 7.20 -6.62 2.74
CA LEU A 108 7.11 -5.59 3.76
C LEU A 108 8.47 -4.98 4.16
N THR A 109 9.59 -5.61 3.79
CA THR A 109 10.93 -5.15 4.23
C THR A 109 11.84 -4.71 3.10
N GLU A 110 11.52 -5.06 1.85
CA GLU A 110 12.32 -4.66 0.69
C GLU A 110 11.57 -3.63 -0.16
N LEU A 111 12.30 -2.59 -0.59
CA LEU A 111 11.79 -1.66 -1.58
C LEU A 111 11.80 -2.34 -2.96
N HIS A 112 10.80 -2.02 -3.78
CA HIS A 112 10.65 -2.59 -5.11
C HIS A 112 10.52 -4.12 -5.13
N ALA A 113 9.99 -4.71 -4.05
CA ALA A 113 9.61 -6.11 -3.97
C ALA A 113 8.08 -6.25 -4.04
N GLY A 114 7.59 -7.18 -4.85
CA GLY A 114 6.15 -7.45 -4.91
C GLY A 114 5.71 -8.14 -6.20
N GLY A 115 4.53 -8.73 -6.19
CA GLY A 115 3.95 -9.45 -7.33
C GLY A 115 3.55 -8.54 -8.51
N LYS A 116 3.63 -7.22 -8.36
CA LYS A 116 3.31 -6.23 -9.41
C LYS A 116 4.40 -6.12 -10.49
N PHE A 117 5.59 -6.65 -10.23
CA PHE A 117 6.70 -6.72 -11.21
C PHE A 117 6.66 -7.97 -12.10
N ASP A 118 5.75 -8.91 -11.82
CA ASP A 118 5.53 -10.11 -12.65
C ASP A 118 4.30 -9.90 -13.53
N ASP A 119 4.46 -10.00 -14.85
CA ASP A 119 3.40 -9.87 -15.87
C ASP A 119 2.23 -10.85 -15.64
N ASN A 120 2.43 -11.90 -14.83
CA ASN A 120 1.41 -12.89 -14.48
C ASN A 120 0.65 -12.58 -13.17
N GLY A 121 1.16 -11.68 -12.33
CA GLY A 121 0.60 -11.39 -11.02
C GLY A 121 -0.61 -10.44 -11.09
N TYR A 122 -0.42 -9.30 -11.69
CA TYR A 122 -1.43 -8.25 -11.85
C TYR A 122 -1.35 -7.65 -13.26
N LYS A 123 -2.44 -7.77 -14.03
CA LYS A 123 -2.55 -7.16 -15.36
C LYS A 123 -2.81 -5.66 -15.31
N ILE A 124 -3.43 -5.20 -14.24
CA ILE A 124 -3.76 -3.81 -13.95
C ILE A 124 -3.51 -3.63 -12.45
N SER A 125 -2.82 -2.56 -12.07
CA SER A 125 -2.65 -2.19 -10.67
C SER A 125 -2.72 -0.68 -10.50
N GLY A 126 -3.31 -0.21 -9.40
CA GLY A 126 -3.36 1.21 -9.04
C GLY A 126 -2.01 1.71 -8.50
N GLY A 127 -1.24 0.84 -7.85
CA GLY A 127 0.10 1.15 -7.36
C GLY A 127 1.18 0.84 -8.40
N LEU A 128 2.02 1.83 -8.72
CA LEU A 128 3.02 1.73 -9.80
C LEU A 128 4.44 1.39 -9.30
N HIS A 129 4.75 1.55 -8.01
CA HIS A 129 6.12 1.61 -7.54
C HIS A 129 6.59 0.39 -6.72
N GLY A 130 5.66 -0.45 -6.23
CA GLY A 130 6.00 -1.64 -5.43
C GLY A 130 6.74 -1.31 -4.11
N VAL A 131 6.50 -0.11 -3.57
CA VAL A 131 7.15 0.37 -2.34
C VAL A 131 6.16 0.70 -1.22
N GLY A 132 4.86 0.70 -1.52
CA GLY A 132 3.83 1.23 -0.63
C GLY A 132 3.81 0.59 0.75
N VAL A 133 3.54 -0.70 0.83
CA VAL A 133 3.43 -1.37 2.14
C VAL A 133 4.75 -1.45 2.90
N SER A 134 5.89 -1.50 2.21
CA SER A 134 7.21 -1.44 2.86
C SER A 134 7.49 -0.04 3.43
N CYS A 135 7.00 1.04 2.79
CA CYS A 135 7.03 2.38 3.36
C CYS A 135 6.12 2.49 4.59
N VAL A 136 4.91 1.92 4.56
CA VAL A 136 4.04 1.87 5.75
C VAL A 136 4.74 1.19 6.91
N ASN A 137 5.34 0.02 6.66
CA ASN A 137 6.10 -0.70 7.68
C ASN A 137 7.27 0.13 8.23
N ALA A 138 8.07 0.75 7.36
CA ALA A 138 9.19 1.59 7.75
C ALA A 138 8.80 2.78 8.64
N LEU A 139 7.62 3.38 8.38
CA LEU A 139 7.15 4.60 9.02
C LEU A 139 6.16 4.35 10.16
N SER A 140 5.99 3.09 10.53
CA SER A 140 5.17 2.67 11.68
C SER A 140 6.04 2.40 12.90
N LYS A 141 5.52 2.73 14.08
CA LYS A 141 6.06 2.31 15.36
C LYS A 141 6.00 0.80 15.49
N TRP A 142 4.85 0.22 15.12
CA TRP A 142 4.67 -1.22 14.94
C TRP A 142 3.70 -1.51 13.82
N LEU A 143 3.84 -2.69 13.21
CA LEU A 143 2.93 -3.22 12.22
C LEU A 143 2.72 -4.72 12.47
N GLU A 144 1.48 -5.17 12.40
CA GLU A 144 1.07 -6.56 12.40
C GLU A 144 0.47 -6.93 11.05
N LEU A 145 1.02 -7.96 10.44
CA LEU A 145 0.49 -8.58 9.24
C LEU A 145 -0.14 -9.91 9.59
N LYS A 146 -1.40 -10.12 9.21
CA LYS A 146 -2.02 -11.44 9.18
C LYS A 146 -2.44 -11.79 7.76
N VAL A 147 -2.16 -13.00 7.36
CA VAL A 147 -2.53 -13.54 6.06
C VAL A 147 -3.35 -14.79 6.26
N HIS A 148 -4.56 -14.78 5.73
CA HIS A 148 -5.49 -15.91 5.73
C HIS A 148 -5.39 -16.62 4.38
N ARG A 149 -4.61 -17.69 4.33
CA ARG A 149 -4.28 -18.39 3.09
C ARG A 149 -4.06 -19.88 3.33
N ASP A 150 -4.39 -20.70 2.35
CA ASP A 150 -4.17 -22.16 2.34
C ASP A 150 -4.70 -22.87 3.59
N GLY A 151 -5.83 -22.36 4.15
CA GLY A 151 -6.51 -22.93 5.30
C GLY A 151 -5.95 -22.51 6.67
N PHE A 152 -4.95 -21.63 6.70
CA PHE A 152 -4.30 -21.18 7.92
C PHE A 152 -4.21 -19.66 8.00
N THR A 153 -4.13 -19.14 9.23
CA THR A 153 -3.76 -17.76 9.50
C THR A 153 -2.27 -17.71 9.82
N HIS A 154 -1.54 -16.94 9.03
CA HIS A 154 -0.11 -16.67 9.20
C HIS A 154 0.09 -15.25 9.71
N ALA A 155 1.08 -15.01 10.55
CA ALA A 155 1.36 -13.69 11.12
C ALA A 155 2.84 -13.33 11.10
N LEU A 156 3.10 -12.04 10.93
CA LEU A 156 4.37 -11.36 11.20
C LEU A 156 4.09 -10.10 12.01
N ARG A 157 5.02 -9.77 12.90
CA ARG A 157 5.01 -8.52 13.64
C ARG A 157 6.30 -7.76 13.40
N PHE A 158 6.20 -6.44 13.26
CA PHE A 158 7.32 -5.55 13.02
C PHE A 158 7.33 -4.43 14.07
N ASP A 159 8.52 -4.02 14.45
CA ASP A 159 8.80 -2.83 15.24
C ASP A 159 9.74 -1.95 14.42
N HIS A 160 9.30 -0.72 14.10
CA HIS A 160 10.05 0.23 13.26
C HIS A 160 10.59 -0.40 11.96
N GLY A 161 9.78 -1.26 11.31
CA GLY A 161 10.14 -1.94 10.06
C GLY A 161 10.93 -3.24 10.21
N VAL A 162 11.33 -3.62 11.43
CA VAL A 162 12.12 -4.81 11.71
C VAL A 162 11.23 -5.92 12.26
N VAL A 163 11.35 -7.15 11.73
CA VAL A 163 10.60 -8.31 12.23
C VAL A 163 11.00 -8.60 13.68
N VAL A 164 10.00 -8.68 14.56
CA VAL A 164 10.14 -9.12 15.95
C VAL A 164 9.69 -10.56 16.11
N ASP A 165 10.20 -11.25 17.14
CA ASP A 165 9.84 -12.64 17.46
C ASP A 165 10.07 -13.61 16.27
N ARG A 166 11.18 -13.42 15.56
CA ARG A 166 11.55 -14.19 14.38
C ARG A 166 11.72 -15.68 14.72
N VAL A 167 10.96 -16.52 14.01
CA VAL A 167 11.15 -17.97 14.05
C VAL A 167 12.22 -18.36 13.03
N ILE A 168 13.16 -19.23 13.43
CA ILE A 168 14.21 -19.77 12.55
C ILE A 168 14.10 -21.28 12.56
N GLU A 169 13.99 -21.87 11.37
CA GLU A 169 13.90 -23.31 11.15
C GLU A 169 14.91 -23.74 10.09
N LYS A 170 15.18 -25.05 10.01
CA LYS A 170 15.95 -25.64 8.90
C LYS A 170 15.01 -26.35 7.96
N GLN A 171 15.03 -25.96 6.70
CA GLN A 171 14.27 -26.60 5.65
C GLN A 171 15.20 -27.00 4.49
N LYS A 172 14.78 -28.04 3.75
CA LYS A 172 15.50 -28.47 2.56
C LYS A 172 15.12 -27.54 1.40
N ASP A 173 16.13 -26.90 0.79
CA ASP A 173 15.94 -26.10 -0.41
C ASP A 173 15.53 -27.03 -1.57
N PRO A 174 14.36 -26.79 -2.20
CA PRO A 174 13.85 -27.65 -3.29
C PRO A 174 14.70 -27.59 -4.57
N HIS A 175 15.54 -26.54 -4.74
CA HIS A 175 16.37 -26.34 -5.93
C HIS A 175 17.77 -26.95 -5.78
N THR A 176 18.38 -26.82 -4.60
CA THR A 176 19.74 -27.30 -4.35
C THR A 176 19.78 -28.64 -3.62
N GLY A 177 18.72 -28.95 -2.87
CA GLY A 177 18.65 -30.13 -1.99
C GLY A 177 19.39 -29.97 -0.66
N GLU A 178 20.01 -28.82 -0.41
CA GLU A 178 20.73 -28.51 0.82
C GLU A 178 19.79 -28.07 1.95
N MET A 179 20.23 -28.26 3.20
CA MET A 179 19.52 -27.75 4.37
C MET A 179 19.93 -26.29 4.60
N VAL A 180 18.96 -25.36 4.54
CA VAL A 180 19.16 -23.93 4.75
C VAL A 180 18.33 -23.43 5.92
N GLU A 181 18.77 -22.35 6.56
CA GLU A 181 17.97 -21.67 7.57
C GLU A 181 16.90 -20.82 6.89
N VAL A 182 15.68 -20.91 7.39
CA VAL A 182 14.52 -20.17 6.88
C VAL A 182 13.82 -19.43 8.03
N SER A 183 13.14 -18.35 7.68
CA SER A 183 12.31 -17.56 8.59
C SER A 183 10.86 -17.59 8.10
N PRO A 184 10.07 -18.62 8.47
CA PRO A 184 8.67 -18.68 8.12
C PRO A 184 7.84 -17.69 8.94
N MET A 185 6.65 -17.38 8.45
CA MET A 185 5.64 -16.69 9.25
C MET A 185 5.15 -17.60 10.39
N THR A 186 4.79 -17.00 11.52
CA THR A 186 4.13 -17.73 12.61
C THR A 186 2.74 -18.18 12.18
N VAL A 187 2.44 -19.47 12.36
CA VAL A 187 1.08 -20.02 12.10
C VAL A 187 0.25 -19.89 13.37
N LEU A 188 -0.81 -19.08 13.32
CA LEU A 188 -1.72 -18.87 14.46
C LEU A 188 -2.79 -19.97 14.61
N GLY A 189 -3.15 -20.64 13.52
CA GLY A 189 -4.13 -21.72 13.53
C GLY A 189 -4.92 -21.83 12.22
N PRO A 190 -5.83 -22.80 12.14
CA PRO A 190 -6.67 -23.02 10.96
C PRO A 190 -7.70 -21.91 10.79
N THR A 191 -8.05 -21.59 9.55
CA THR A 191 -9.08 -20.60 9.21
C THR A 191 -9.83 -20.96 7.95
N THR A 192 -11.09 -20.53 7.87
CA THR A 192 -11.89 -20.52 6.64
C THR A 192 -11.88 -19.16 5.95
N LYS A 193 -11.31 -18.14 6.61
CA LYS A 193 -11.16 -16.81 6.04
C LYS A 193 -10.11 -16.84 4.92
N ARG A 194 -10.15 -15.82 4.08
CA ARG A 194 -9.20 -15.54 3.02
C ARG A 194 -8.89 -14.04 3.03
N GLY A 195 -7.68 -13.65 2.67
CA GLY A 195 -7.31 -12.25 2.50
C GLY A 195 -6.12 -11.83 3.35
N THR A 196 -5.89 -10.53 3.38
CA THR A 196 -4.79 -9.88 4.11
C THR A 196 -5.35 -8.92 5.13
N GLU A 197 -4.76 -8.89 6.33
CA GLU A 197 -5.00 -7.91 7.38
C GLU A 197 -3.68 -7.22 7.69
N VAL A 198 -3.63 -5.90 7.49
CA VAL A 198 -2.50 -5.04 7.88
C VAL A 198 -3.00 -4.09 8.96
N HIS A 199 -2.41 -4.18 10.15
CA HIS A 199 -2.72 -3.32 11.29
C HIS A 199 -1.44 -2.60 11.73
N PHE A 200 -1.45 -1.28 11.77
CA PHE A 200 -0.26 -0.49 12.03
C PHE A 200 -0.54 0.76 12.87
N LEU A 201 0.45 1.17 13.64
CA LEU A 201 0.48 2.43 14.36
C LEU A 201 1.58 3.31 13.76
N PRO A 202 1.26 4.46 13.16
CA PRO A 202 2.26 5.39 12.66
C PRO A 202 3.25 5.83 13.74
N ASP A 203 4.49 6.06 13.35
CA ASP A 203 5.52 6.52 14.28
C ASP A 203 5.38 8.03 14.52
N ALA A 204 4.92 8.40 15.72
CA ALA A 204 4.73 9.79 16.10
C ALA A 204 6.01 10.64 16.12
N GLU A 205 7.20 10.03 16.08
CA GLU A 205 8.46 10.78 15.93
C GLU A 205 8.65 11.30 14.50
N ILE A 206 8.02 10.65 13.52
CA ILE A 206 8.08 11.03 12.11
C ILE A 206 6.97 12.01 11.75
N PHE A 207 5.74 11.74 12.21
CA PHE A 207 4.54 12.53 11.87
C PHE A 207 4.27 13.58 12.93
N GLN A 208 4.85 14.78 12.78
CA GLN A 208 4.63 15.89 13.69
C GLN A 208 4.42 17.20 12.92
N PRO A 209 3.54 18.09 13.39
CA PRO A 209 2.69 17.98 14.61
C PRO A 209 1.40 17.16 14.42
N VAL A 210 1.07 16.73 13.19
CA VAL A 210 -0.19 16.03 12.88
C VAL A 210 0.03 14.53 13.00
N VAL A 211 -0.42 13.96 14.11
CA VAL A 211 -0.27 12.52 14.43
C VAL A 211 -1.59 11.75 14.40
N GLU A 212 -2.74 12.44 14.29
CA GLU A 212 -4.07 11.83 14.29
C GLU A 212 -4.66 11.73 12.89
N PHE A 213 -5.30 10.61 12.61
CA PHE A 213 -6.05 10.43 11.37
C PHE A 213 -7.32 11.26 11.37
N ASP A 214 -7.55 11.99 10.28
CA ASP A 214 -8.81 12.69 10.04
C ASP A 214 -9.79 11.78 9.27
N TYR A 215 -10.95 11.56 9.88
CA TYR A 215 -11.97 10.68 9.32
C TYR A 215 -12.49 11.17 7.96
N GLU A 216 -12.72 12.48 7.81
CA GLU A 216 -13.29 13.06 6.57
C GLU A 216 -12.29 12.94 5.41
N THR A 217 -11.02 13.10 5.69
CA THR A 217 -9.94 12.91 4.71
C THR A 217 -9.93 11.48 4.17
N LEU A 218 -9.98 10.48 5.07
CA LEU A 218 -10.07 9.06 4.66
C LEU A 218 -11.39 8.77 3.96
N LEU A 219 -12.52 9.24 4.49
CA LEU A 219 -13.84 9.03 3.90
C LEU A 219 -13.92 9.54 2.45
N ASN A 220 -13.37 10.74 2.19
CA ASN A 220 -13.38 11.30 0.86
C ASN A 220 -12.56 10.45 -0.13
N ARG A 221 -11.37 10.03 0.26
CA ARG A 221 -10.52 9.18 -0.58
C ARG A 221 -11.15 7.80 -0.83
N LEU A 222 -11.65 7.14 0.21
CA LEU A 222 -12.27 5.82 0.10
C LEU A 222 -13.55 5.87 -0.75
N ARG A 223 -14.32 6.95 -0.64
CA ARG A 223 -15.49 7.17 -1.50
C ARG A 223 -15.10 7.33 -2.96
N GLU A 224 -14.02 8.05 -3.28
CA GLU A 224 -13.50 8.13 -4.64
C GLU A 224 -13.10 6.75 -5.17
N LEU A 225 -12.42 5.96 -4.35
CA LEU A 225 -12.03 4.59 -4.72
C LEU A 225 -13.24 3.67 -4.96
N SER A 226 -14.31 3.77 -4.14
CA SER A 226 -15.52 2.98 -4.35
C SER A 226 -16.20 3.29 -5.68
N PHE A 227 -16.25 4.57 -6.10
CA PHE A 227 -16.79 4.94 -7.40
C PHE A 227 -15.91 4.45 -8.56
N LEU A 228 -14.60 4.53 -8.42
CA LEU A 228 -13.67 4.12 -9.48
C LEU A 228 -13.55 2.60 -9.61
N ASN A 229 -13.89 1.85 -8.56
CA ASN A 229 -13.80 0.38 -8.50
C ASN A 229 -15.18 -0.21 -8.21
N SER A 230 -16.09 -0.06 -9.16
CA SER A 230 -17.46 -0.55 -9.07
C SER A 230 -17.51 -2.04 -8.74
N GLY A 231 -18.31 -2.40 -7.73
CA GLY A 231 -18.46 -3.78 -7.24
C GLY A 231 -17.53 -4.14 -6.07
N VAL A 232 -16.78 -3.17 -5.54
CA VAL A 232 -16.01 -3.32 -4.31
C VAL A 232 -16.70 -2.57 -3.17
N ASP A 233 -17.04 -3.28 -2.10
CA ASP A 233 -17.58 -2.69 -0.88
C ASP A 233 -16.43 -2.19 0.00
N ILE A 234 -16.41 -0.92 0.35
CA ILE A 234 -15.43 -0.35 1.27
C ILE A 234 -16.14 0.11 2.53
N GLU A 235 -15.75 -0.43 3.67
CA GLU A 235 -16.31 -0.08 4.97
C GLU A 235 -15.29 0.73 5.77
N LEU A 236 -15.67 1.93 6.23
CA LEU A 236 -14.85 2.79 7.08
C LEU A 236 -15.47 2.90 8.46
N THR A 237 -14.73 2.53 9.49
CA THR A 237 -15.10 2.66 10.90
C THR A 237 -14.09 3.56 11.63
N ASP A 238 -14.58 4.49 12.46
CA ASP A 238 -13.78 5.23 13.41
C ASP A 238 -14.28 4.91 14.83
N GLU A 239 -13.55 4.08 15.55
CA GLU A 239 -13.90 3.68 16.90
C GLU A 239 -13.85 4.84 17.90
N ARG A 240 -13.00 5.85 17.66
CA ARG A 240 -12.83 7.03 18.53
C ARG A 240 -14.09 7.87 18.60
N THR A 241 -14.85 7.92 17.50
CA THR A 241 -16.06 8.73 17.36
C THR A 241 -17.33 7.91 17.13
N ALA A 242 -17.22 6.57 17.14
CA ALA A 242 -18.28 5.62 16.83
C ALA A 242 -18.97 5.88 15.46
N ARG A 243 -18.20 6.37 14.47
CA ARG A 243 -18.68 6.61 13.11
C ARG A 243 -18.44 5.37 12.28
N HIS A 244 -19.40 5.08 11.42
CA HIS A 244 -19.34 3.95 10.49
C HIS A 244 -20.03 4.32 9.19
N VAL A 245 -19.48 3.89 8.07
CA VAL A 245 -20.07 4.03 6.74
C VAL A 245 -19.69 2.85 5.85
N LEU A 246 -20.65 2.38 5.08
CA LEU A 246 -20.44 1.46 3.96
C LEU A 246 -20.48 2.26 2.66
N LEU A 247 -19.46 2.15 1.86
CA LEU A 247 -19.28 2.80 0.57
C LEU A 247 -19.45 1.76 -0.52
N GLU A 248 -20.63 1.75 -1.12
CA GLU A 248 -20.99 0.90 -2.26
C GLU A 248 -21.17 1.79 -3.49
N SER A 249 -20.68 1.37 -4.64
CA SER A 249 -20.91 2.08 -5.89
C SER A 249 -21.14 1.10 -7.04
N GLU A 250 -22.36 1.13 -7.55
CA GLU A 250 -22.74 0.34 -8.74
C GLU A 250 -22.56 1.12 -10.06
N GLY A 251 -22.43 2.45 -9.99
CA GLY A 251 -22.50 3.31 -11.17
C GLY A 251 -21.19 3.84 -11.72
N GLY A 252 -20.05 3.44 -11.18
CA GLY A 252 -18.72 3.80 -11.66
C GLY A 252 -18.48 5.31 -11.77
N VAL A 253 -17.65 5.74 -12.72
CA VAL A 253 -17.28 7.15 -12.92
C VAL A 253 -18.47 8.04 -13.26
N LYS A 254 -19.56 7.50 -13.84
CA LYS A 254 -20.79 8.25 -14.08
C LYS A 254 -21.44 8.69 -12.78
N SER A 255 -21.57 7.78 -11.82
CA SER A 255 -22.10 8.08 -10.48
C SER A 255 -21.18 9.02 -9.70
N PHE A 256 -19.87 8.91 -9.88
CA PHE A 256 -18.93 9.84 -9.29
C PHE A 256 -19.12 11.28 -9.75
N VAL A 257 -19.30 11.50 -11.05
CA VAL A 257 -19.60 12.84 -11.61
C VAL A 257 -20.92 13.39 -11.06
N LEU A 258 -21.97 12.58 -10.99
CA LEU A 258 -23.24 12.97 -10.38
C LEU A 258 -23.06 13.34 -8.90
N PHE A 259 -22.32 12.55 -8.15
CA PHE A 259 -22.00 12.83 -6.75
C PHE A 259 -21.25 14.17 -6.59
N LYS A 260 -20.21 14.43 -7.38
CA LYS A 260 -19.46 15.71 -7.34
C LYS A 260 -20.34 16.92 -7.69
N ASN A 261 -21.40 16.73 -8.46
CA ASN A 261 -22.35 17.78 -8.85
C ASN A 261 -23.55 17.92 -7.89
N THR A 262 -23.67 17.14 -6.81
CA THR A 262 -24.83 17.22 -5.88
C THR A 262 -25.03 18.61 -5.25
N THR A 263 -23.94 19.35 -5.05
CA THR A 263 -23.95 20.71 -4.48
C THR A 263 -23.93 21.81 -5.53
N ARG A 264 -24.01 21.47 -6.83
CA ARG A 264 -23.93 22.39 -7.97
C ARG A 264 -25.14 22.22 -8.86
N LYS A 265 -25.43 23.24 -9.66
CA LYS A 265 -26.53 23.18 -10.63
C LYS A 265 -26.01 22.68 -11.97
N ALA A 266 -26.32 21.45 -12.31
CA ALA A 266 -25.95 20.88 -13.59
C ALA A 266 -26.74 21.60 -14.73
N ILE A 267 -26.04 21.91 -15.84
CA ILE A 267 -26.63 22.55 -17.02
C ILE A 267 -27.48 21.55 -17.84
N HIS A 268 -27.14 20.27 -17.74
CA HIS A 268 -27.88 19.16 -18.37
C HIS A 268 -28.05 17.99 -17.39
N LYS A 269 -29.13 17.22 -17.60
CA LYS A 269 -29.60 16.20 -16.66
C LYS A 269 -28.62 15.02 -16.54
N ASP A 270 -28.19 14.47 -17.66
CA ASP A 270 -27.41 13.24 -17.71
C ASP A 270 -25.94 13.54 -18.03
N PRO A 271 -24.95 12.95 -17.31
CA PRO A 271 -23.55 13.05 -17.69
C PRO A 271 -23.31 12.48 -19.10
N VAL A 272 -22.44 13.14 -19.86
CA VAL A 272 -21.87 12.55 -21.07
C VAL A 272 -20.97 11.40 -20.64
N TYR A 273 -21.18 10.22 -21.19
CA TYR A 273 -20.47 9.00 -20.84
C TYR A 273 -19.90 8.33 -22.09
N ILE A 274 -18.62 8.03 -22.06
CA ILE A 274 -17.89 7.40 -23.15
C ILE A 274 -17.09 6.24 -22.57
N GLN A 275 -17.21 5.08 -23.20
CA GLN A 275 -16.48 3.88 -22.84
C GLN A 275 -15.88 3.26 -24.11
N LYS A 276 -14.61 2.90 -24.08
CA LYS A 276 -13.95 2.25 -25.22
C LYS A 276 -12.81 1.34 -24.76
N THR A 277 -12.74 0.17 -25.37
CA THR A 277 -11.56 -0.70 -25.25
C THR A 277 -10.76 -0.64 -26.55
N VAL A 278 -9.46 -0.41 -26.44
CA VAL A 278 -8.52 -0.37 -27.57
C VAL A 278 -7.43 -1.42 -27.31
N MET A 279 -7.16 -2.25 -28.31
CA MET A 279 -6.04 -3.18 -28.27
C MET A 279 -4.75 -2.45 -28.61
N GLN A 280 -3.81 -2.38 -27.66
CA GLN A 280 -2.50 -1.75 -27.86
C GLN A 280 -1.46 -2.81 -28.13
N LYS A 281 -0.68 -2.63 -29.21
CA LYS A 281 0.50 -3.47 -29.48
C LYS A 281 1.64 -3.02 -28.59
N SER A 282 2.24 -3.98 -27.88
CA SER A 282 3.48 -3.71 -27.17
C SER A 282 4.61 -3.43 -28.16
N ALA A 283 5.55 -2.54 -27.79
CA ALA A 283 6.75 -2.25 -28.60
C ALA A 283 7.73 -3.43 -28.71
N LYS A 284 7.54 -4.48 -27.93
CA LYS A 284 8.36 -5.71 -28.00
C LYS A 284 7.89 -6.59 -29.18
N GLU A 285 8.82 -7.00 -30.00
CA GLU A 285 8.58 -7.94 -31.10
C GLU A 285 7.97 -9.26 -30.55
N ASN A 286 6.83 -9.71 -31.10
CA ASN A 286 6.05 -10.86 -30.62
C ASN A 286 5.28 -10.72 -29.29
N ALA A 287 5.10 -9.53 -28.76
CA ALA A 287 4.27 -9.35 -27.57
C ALA A 287 2.76 -9.40 -27.91
N LYS A 288 1.99 -10.00 -27.03
CA LYS A 288 0.53 -10.04 -27.14
C LYS A 288 -0.05 -8.62 -27.07
N GLU A 289 -1.10 -8.36 -27.84
CA GLU A 289 -1.88 -7.14 -27.71
C GLU A 289 -2.49 -7.05 -26.30
N ILE A 290 -2.39 -5.86 -25.69
CA ILE A 290 -2.92 -5.59 -24.35
C ILE A 290 -4.19 -4.75 -24.53
N PRO A 291 -5.34 -5.14 -23.94
CA PRO A 291 -6.52 -4.31 -23.94
C PRO A 291 -6.31 -3.09 -23.03
N VAL A 292 -6.52 -1.90 -23.59
CA VAL A 292 -6.58 -0.64 -22.84
C VAL A 292 -8.02 -0.22 -22.77
N TYR A 293 -8.58 -0.19 -21.57
CA TYR A 293 -9.92 0.24 -21.27
C TYR A 293 -9.93 1.72 -20.90
N VAL A 294 -10.78 2.50 -21.57
CA VAL A 294 -10.94 3.94 -21.30
C VAL A 294 -12.40 4.22 -20.98
N GLU A 295 -12.62 4.87 -19.87
CA GLU A 295 -13.93 5.31 -19.40
C GLU A 295 -13.87 6.80 -19.05
N VAL A 296 -14.81 7.59 -19.55
CA VAL A 296 -14.88 9.03 -19.33
C VAL A 296 -16.33 9.43 -19.04
N ALA A 297 -16.51 10.18 -17.96
CA ALA A 297 -17.79 10.82 -17.67
C ALA A 297 -17.58 12.33 -17.46
N MET A 298 -18.47 13.15 -18.00
CA MET A 298 -18.42 14.60 -17.91
C MET A 298 -19.82 15.18 -17.71
N GLN A 299 -19.93 16.20 -16.87
CA GLN A 299 -21.15 16.98 -16.71
C GLN A 299 -20.79 18.43 -16.43
N TRP A 300 -21.39 19.34 -17.18
CA TRP A 300 -21.21 20.78 -17.00
C TRP A 300 -22.15 21.31 -15.92
N ASN A 301 -21.69 22.29 -15.17
CA ASN A 301 -22.45 23.01 -14.15
C ASN A 301 -22.28 24.53 -14.33
N ASP A 302 -22.97 25.32 -13.52
CA ASP A 302 -23.01 26.78 -13.60
C ASP A 302 -21.95 27.49 -12.73
N SER A 303 -20.93 26.76 -12.26
CA SER A 303 -19.88 27.29 -11.39
C SER A 303 -18.48 27.03 -11.94
#